data_500d6fbe16b4faed8e5d7810fd5faf7f
#
_entry.id   500d6fbe16b4faed8e5d7810fd5faf7f
#
_cell.length_a   1.000
_cell.length_b   1.000
_cell.length_c   1.000
_cell.angle_alpha   90.00
_cell.angle_beta   90.00
_cell.angle_gamma   90.00
#
_symmetry.space_group_name_H-M   'P 1'
#
loop_
_entity.id
_entity.type
_entity.pdbx_description
1 polymer ?
#
loop_
_entity_poly.entity_id
_entity_poly.type
_entity_poly.pdbx_seq_one_letter_code
_entity_poly.pdbx_strand_id
1 'polypeptide(L)'
;AGLVYQETECKTSSAWNIGRAIKNVPVDRCVELSRAVIGELRSSVTAHFTVENSTAEVTYVLEKDQSLVRVELKVDWKEIGKDIIPVLTWQTPLSYQTDAFRYDVPAGSTVRRGINNDVPGLRYGMALRMDGSSAILVSDSKYGYRGQKESLNLTLINSSVSPDPYPERGIHTITLWVGAASGDAKEAEDIATGCNHKIFYQPTNCHHGELPLEDSLVSVASHSAVITAVQPTTDGCVLVRGCETSGERSAVKLSFGTEVKEAQAVDLFEKTKDNAVETD
;
A
#
# COMPACT_ATOMS: atom_id res chain seq x y z
N ALA A 1 5.46 16.35 1.99
CA ALA A 1 4.24 15.54 2.09
C ALA A 1 3.58 15.82 3.45
N GLY A 2 2.26 15.77 3.51
CA GLY A 2 1.55 16.07 4.75
C GLY A 2 0.04 15.96 4.63
N LEU A 3 -0.65 16.27 5.72
CA LEU A 3 -2.09 16.26 5.81
C LEU A 3 -2.71 17.49 5.14
N VAL A 4 -3.85 17.29 4.49
CA VAL A 4 -4.69 18.34 3.91
C VAL A 4 -6.12 18.09 4.35
N TYR A 5 -6.74 19.09 4.97
CA TYR A 5 -8.16 19.12 5.22
C TYR A 5 -8.87 19.61 3.95
N GLN A 6 -9.89 18.89 3.53
CA GLN A 6 -10.68 19.23 2.35
C GLN A 6 -12.15 19.34 2.72
N GLU A 7 -12.85 20.21 2.02
CA GLU A 7 -14.31 20.22 1.99
C GLU A 7 -14.75 19.84 0.58
N THR A 8 -15.64 18.88 0.46
CA THR A 8 -16.18 18.44 -0.83
C THR A 8 -17.70 18.65 -0.88
N GLU A 9 -18.21 18.82 -2.09
CA GLU A 9 -19.67 18.89 -2.32
C GLU A 9 -20.34 17.60 -1.83
N CYS A 10 -21.46 17.74 -1.12
CA CYS A 10 -22.26 16.57 -0.76
C CYS A 10 -23.01 16.06 -2.00
N LYS A 11 -22.79 14.79 -2.35
CA LYS A 11 -23.52 14.07 -3.41
C LYS A 11 -24.50 13.11 -2.79
N THR A 12 -25.55 12.77 -3.54
CA THR A 12 -26.43 11.65 -3.17
C THR A 12 -25.60 10.39 -3.01
N SER A 13 -25.82 9.63 -1.94
CA SER A 13 -25.01 8.44 -1.61
C SER A 13 -23.53 8.77 -1.45
N SER A 14 -23.22 9.76 -0.60
CA SER A 14 -21.89 10.36 -0.43
C SER A 14 -20.80 9.38 0.01
N ALA A 15 -21.17 8.21 0.52
CA ALA A 15 -20.21 7.13 0.79
C ALA A 15 -19.61 6.52 -0.49
N TRP A 16 -20.30 6.60 -1.61
CA TRP A 16 -19.86 6.05 -2.91
C TRP A 16 -19.57 7.12 -3.95
N ASN A 17 -20.18 8.30 -3.81
CA ASN A 17 -20.04 9.41 -4.76
C ASN A 17 -19.27 10.55 -4.11
N ILE A 18 -17.97 10.61 -4.37
CA ILE A 18 -17.13 11.69 -3.86
C ILE A 18 -17.44 12.97 -4.64
N GLY A 19 -17.74 14.04 -3.90
CA GLY A 19 -17.99 15.35 -4.45
C GLY A 19 -16.69 16.04 -4.91
N ARG A 20 -16.84 17.08 -5.71
CA ARG A 20 -15.72 17.92 -6.09
C ARG A 20 -15.19 18.64 -4.83
N ALA A 21 -13.86 18.68 -4.67
CA ALA A 21 -13.24 19.50 -3.63
C ALA A 21 -13.49 21.00 -3.90
N ILE A 22 -14.08 21.67 -2.93
CA ILE A 22 -14.39 23.12 -2.97
C ILE A 22 -13.44 23.93 -2.11
N LYS A 23 -12.76 23.28 -1.14
CA LYS A 23 -11.77 23.89 -0.28
C LYS A 23 -10.66 22.89 0.04
N ASN A 24 -9.42 23.37 0.04
CA ASN A 24 -8.24 22.60 0.44
C ASN A 24 -7.41 23.45 1.38
N VAL A 25 -7.17 22.96 2.58
CA VAL A 25 -6.39 23.65 3.61
C VAL A 25 -5.26 22.72 4.08
N PRO A 26 -3.99 23.05 3.81
CA PRO A 26 -2.89 22.32 4.41
C PRO A 26 -2.99 22.32 5.93
N VAL A 27 -2.75 21.17 6.56
CA VAL A 27 -2.67 21.07 8.00
C VAL A 27 -1.25 21.40 8.42
N ASP A 28 -0.98 22.68 8.62
CA ASP A 28 0.34 23.23 8.95
C ASP A 28 0.46 23.70 10.40
N ARG A 29 -0.66 23.73 11.15
CA ARG A 29 -0.68 24.11 12.56
C ARG A 29 -0.18 22.98 13.42
N CYS A 30 1.15 22.81 13.48
CA CYS A 30 1.81 21.95 14.44
C CYS A 30 1.70 22.56 15.86
N VAL A 31 1.09 21.82 16.78
CA VAL A 31 0.90 22.25 18.16
C VAL A 31 2.12 21.87 19.00
N GLU A 32 2.67 20.69 18.73
CA GLU A 32 3.82 20.13 19.45
C GLU A 32 4.66 19.27 18.50
N LEU A 33 5.97 19.40 18.62
CA LEU A 33 6.93 18.51 17.96
C LEU A 33 7.75 17.79 19.03
N SER A 34 7.72 16.47 19.04
CA SER A 34 8.51 15.69 19.99
C SER A 34 10.00 15.80 19.71
N ARG A 35 10.81 15.50 20.73
CA ARG A 35 12.24 15.27 20.50
C ARG A 35 12.41 14.05 19.60
N ALA A 36 13.31 14.14 18.61
CA ALA A 36 13.65 13.00 17.77
C ALA A 36 14.25 11.85 18.60
N VAL A 37 13.76 10.66 18.38
CA VAL A 37 14.34 9.42 18.89
C VAL A 37 15.28 8.89 17.83
N ILE A 38 16.56 8.75 18.14
CA ILE A 38 17.59 8.31 17.21
C ILE A 38 18.16 6.98 17.70
N GLY A 39 18.05 5.94 16.87
CA GLY A 39 18.60 4.61 17.11
C GLY A 39 19.40 4.12 15.91
N GLU A 40 20.15 3.03 16.09
CA GLU A 40 20.96 2.44 15.02
C GLU A 40 20.15 1.84 13.86
N LEU A 41 18.98 1.29 14.17
CA LEU A 41 18.10 0.63 13.18
C LEU A 41 16.89 1.48 12.82
N ARG A 42 16.49 2.40 13.71
CA ARG A 42 15.27 3.18 13.54
C ARG A 42 15.42 4.55 14.18
N SER A 43 14.96 5.58 13.48
CA SER A 43 14.82 6.94 14.03
C SER A 43 13.40 7.44 13.80
N SER A 44 12.86 8.24 14.71
CA SER A 44 11.51 8.76 14.58
C SER A 44 11.34 10.15 15.22
N VAL A 45 10.33 10.86 14.72
CA VAL A 45 9.86 12.13 15.28
C VAL A 45 8.35 12.18 15.17
N THR A 46 7.67 12.68 16.20
CA THR A 46 6.22 12.79 16.24
C THR A 46 5.81 14.25 16.27
N ALA A 47 4.84 14.61 15.44
CA ALA A 47 4.24 15.93 15.39
C ALA A 47 2.74 15.83 15.69
N HIS A 48 2.22 16.76 16.48
CA HIS A 48 0.81 16.86 16.83
C HIS A 48 0.18 18.05 16.11
N PHE A 49 -0.97 17.82 15.48
CA PHE A 49 -1.70 18.82 14.69
C PHE A 49 -3.13 18.97 15.18
N THR A 50 -3.64 20.16 15.03
CA THR A 50 -5.09 20.44 15.12
C THR A 50 -5.66 20.51 13.71
N VAL A 51 -6.76 19.81 13.48
CA VAL A 51 -7.49 19.75 12.20
C VAL A 51 -8.94 20.07 12.49
N GLU A 52 -9.34 21.35 12.33
CA GLU A 52 -10.66 21.85 12.73
C GLU A 52 -11.00 21.48 14.20
N ASN A 53 -11.99 20.60 14.43
CA ASN A 53 -12.34 20.09 15.78
C ASN A 53 -11.60 18.78 16.15
N SER A 54 -10.83 18.26 15.22
CA SER A 54 -10.11 16.99 15.31
C SER A 54 -8.64 17.19 15.67
N THR A 55 -7.96 16.11 16.05
CA THR A 55 -6.52 16.12 16.28
C THR A 55 -5.85 14.99 15.50
N ALA A 56 -4.62 15.23 15.07
CA ALA A 56 -3.81 14.23 14.41
C ALA A 56 -2.41 14.18 15.02
N GLU A 57 -1.97 12.97 15.33
CA GLU A 57 -0.58 12.64 15.67
C GLU A 57 0.04 11.98 14.43
N VAL A 58 1.18 12.50 13.99
CA VAL A 58 1.91 12.02 12.82
C VAL A 58 3.32 11.67 13.26
N THR A 59 3.64 10.39 13.23
CA THR A 59 5.00 9.90 13.52
C THR A 59 5.70 9.54 12.22
N TYR A 60 6.79 10.24 11.92
CA TYR A 60 7.68 9.92 10.82
C TYR A 60 8.77 8.98 11.31
N VAL A 61 8.94 7.87 10.62
CA VAL A 61 9.90 6.82 10.97
C VAL A 61 10.83 6.58 9.80
N LEU A 62 12.13 6.65 10.06
CA LEU A 62 13.18 6.22 9.17
C LEU A 62 13.75 4.89 9.69
N GLU A 63 13.76 3.89 8.86
CA GLU A 63 14.36 2.59 9.16
C GLU A 63 15.64 2.43 8.35
N LYS A 64 16.63 1.78 8.96
CA LYS A 64 17.92 1.54 8.32
C LYS A 64 17.73 0.75 7.03
N ASP A 65 18.46 1.15 5.98
CA ASP A 65 18.47 0.50 4.66
C ASP A 65 17.10 0.49 3.94
N GLN A 66 16.13 1.31 4.39
CA GLN A 66 14.84 1.49 3.70
C GLN A 66 14.84 2.80 2.90
N SER A 67 14.32 2.72 1.67
CA SER A 67 14.18 3.88 0.77
C SER A 67 12.91 4.69 0.99
N LEU A 68 11.99 4.20 1.85
CA LEU A 68 10.74 4.86 2.15
C LEU A 68 10.70 5.37 3.59
N VAL A 69 10.06 6.50 3.79
CA VAL A 69 9.67 7.00 5.11
C VAL A 69 8.34 6.37 5.48
N ARG A 70 8.29 5.66 6.61
CA ARG A 70 7.04 5.21 7.18
C ARG A 70 6.39 6.33 7.96
N VAL A 71 5.10 6.53 7.75
CA VAL A 71 4.28 7.55 8.43
C VAL A 71 3.16 6.85 9.17
N GLU A 72 3.20 6.94 10.49
CA GLU A 72 2.17 6.39 11.38
C GLU A 72 1.24 7.53 11.80
N LEU A 73 -0.04 7.40 11.49
CA LEU A 73 -1.07 8.39 11.77
C LEU A 73 -2.00 7.86 12.84
N LYS A 74 -2.27 8.70 13.85
CA LYS A 74 -3.36 8.50 14.80
C LYS A 74 -4.23 9.74 14.80
N VAL A 75 -5.48 9.61 14.35
CA VAL A 75 -6.40 10.73 14.17
C VAL A 75 -7.62 10.52 15.07
N ASP A 76 -7.91 11.45 15.95
CA ASP A 76 -9.20 11.55 16.65
C ASP A 76 -10.12 12.44 15.83
N TRP A 77 -10.91 11.81 14.94
CA TRP A 77 -11.74 12.49 13.96
C TRP A 77 -13.12 12.81 14.53
N LYS A 78 -13.51 14.09 14.48
CA LYS A 78 -14.77 14.60 15.05
C LYS A 78 -15.66 15.30 14.03
N GLU A 79 -15.16 15.46 12.79
CA GLU A 79 -15.90 16.18 11.77
C GLU A 79 -17.11 15.38 11.28
N ILE A 80 -18.20 16.10 11.00
CA ILE A 80 -19.49 15.54 10.57
C ILE A 80 -19.85 16.18 9.24
N GLY A 81 -20.13 15.36 8.25
CA GLY A 81 -20.68 15.82 6.97
C GLY A 81 -22.14 16.27 7.11
N LYS A 82 -22.52 17.22 6.26
CA LYS A 82 -23.89 17.69 6.04
C LYS A 82 -24.04 18.08 4.56
N ASP A 83 -24.25 19.38 4.30
CA ASP A 83 -24.24 19.95 2.93
C ASP A 83 -22.85 19.95 2.30
N ILE A 84 -21.84 19.87 3.15
CA ILE A 84 -20.41 19.79 2.81
C ILE A 84 -19.86 18.55 3.52
N ILE A 85 -19.02 17.81 2.83
CA ILE A 85 -18.35 16.62 3.37
C ILE A 85 -16.90 16.98 3.73
N PRO A 86 -16.54 16.93 5.03
CA PRO A 86 -15.16 16.99 5.48
C PRO A 86 -14.37 15.75 5.06
N VAL A 87 -13.17 15.96 4.53
CA VAL A 87 -12.26 14.90 4.09
C VAL A 87 -10.86 15.17 4.61
N LEU A 88 -10.19 14.17 5.14
CA LEU A 88 -8.77 14.22 5.44
C LEU A 88 -7.99 13.47 4.37
N THR A 89 -7.00 14.13 3.78
CA THR A 89 -6.20 13.58 2.68
C THR A 89 -4.72 13.67 3.06
N TRP A 90 -3.94 12.66 2.67
CA TRP A 90 -2.49 12.77 2.60
C TRP A 90 -2.09 13.27 1.22
N GLN A 91 -1.26 14.31 1.16
CA GLN A 91 -0.72 14.86 -0.08
C GLN A 91 0.79 14.68 -0.14
N THR A 92 1.26 14.08 -1.22
CA THR A 92 2.68 13.99 -1.58
C THR A 92 2.93 14.91 -2.77
N PRO A 93 3.52 16.12 -2.57
CA PRO A 93 3.93 16.98 -3.65
C PRO A 93 5.03 16.34 -4.49
N LEU A 94 4.99 16.54 -5.79
CA LEU A 94 6.00 16.07 -6.74
C LEU A 94 6.96 17.19 -7.09
N SER A 95 8.24 16.86 -7.23
CA SER A 95 9.27 17.80 -7.78
C SER A 95 9.27 17.85 -9.32
N TYR A 96 8.33 17.15 -9.96
CA TYR A 96 8.14 17.05 -11.41
C TYR A 96 6.65 17.05 -11.74
N GLN A 97 6.33 17.25 -13.02
CA GLN A 97 4.96 17.17 -13.51
C GLN A 97 4.76 15.84 -14.23
N THR A 98 3.62 15.21 -13.99
CA THR A 98 3.19 14.00 -14.70
C THR A 98 1.67 13.95 -14.81
N ASP A 99 1.16 13.26 -15.82
CA ASP A 99 -0.24 12.85 -15.92
C ASP A 99 -0.42 11.32 -15.97
N ALA A 100 0.67 10.58 -15.76
CA ALA A 100 0.68 9.12 -15.75
C ALA A 100 0.88 8.59 -14.33
N PHE A 101 -0.11 7.85 -13.85
CA PHE A 101 -0.11 7.28 -12.50
C PHE A 101 -0.39 5.79 -12.55
N ARG A 102 0.47 5.00 -11.92
CA ARG A 102 0.27 3.56 -11.72
C ARG A 102 -0.44 3.31 -10.40
N TYR A 103 -1.44 2.45 -10.42
CA TYR A 103 -2.17 2.02 -9.22
C TYR A 103 -2.20 0.51 -9.14
N ASP A 104 -2.06 -0.01 -7.94
CA ASP A 104 -2.24 -1.41 -7.61
C ASP A 104 -3.71 -1.83 -7.80
N VAL A 105 -3.91 -2.94 -8.47
CA VAL A 105 -5.22 -3.56 -8.66
C VAL A 105 -5.10 -5.07 -8.41
N PRO A 106 -6.21 -5.80 -8.19
CA PRO A 106 -6.14 -7.25 -8.03
C PRO A 106 -5.35 -7.93 -9.17
N ALA A 107 -4.32 -8.68 -8.78
CA ALA A 107 -3.42 -9.41 -9.68
C ALA A 107 -2.66 -8.52 -10.69
N GLY A 108 -2.24 -7.32 -10.28
CA GLY A 108 -1.39 -6.51 -11.14
C GLY A 108 -1.46 -5.01 -10.86
N SER A 109 -1.18 -4.22 -11.87
CA SER A 109 -1.27 -2.77 -11.79
C SER A 109 -1.85 -2.18 -13.07
N THR A 110 -2.38 -0.97 -12.97
CA THR A 110 -2.90 -0.23 -14.12
C THR A 110 -2.37 1.21 -14.13
N VAL A 111 -2.07 1.70 -15.34
CA VAL A 111 -1.67 3.10 -15.52
C VAL A 111 -2.88 3.92 -15.96
N ARG A 112 -3.14 5.00 -15.25
CA ARG A 112 -4.24 5.93 -15.56
C ARG A 112 -3.70 7.36 -15.65
N ARG A 113 -4.41 8.20 -16.39
CA ARG A 113 -4.14 9.64 -16.38
C ARG A 113 -4.56 10.25 -15.04
N GLY A 114 -3.87 11.31 -14.65
CA GLY A 114 -4.27 12.14 -13.53
C GLY A 114 -5.63 12.75 -13.76
N ILE A 115 -6.56 12.52 -12.84
CA ILE A 115 -7.89 13.13 -12.82
C ILE A 115 -8.11 13.75 -11.46
N ASN A 116 -8.92 14.80 -11.42
CA ASN A 116 -9.22 15.49 -10.16
C ASN A 116 -10.32 14.75 -9.38
N ASN A 117 -10.19 13.43 -9.28
CA ASN A 117 -11.08 12.55 -8.52
C ASN A 117 -10.30 11.34 -8.00
N ASP A 118 -10.81 10.70 -6.96
CA ASP A 118 -10.22 9.48 -6.43
C ASP A 118 -10.46 8.30 -7.38
N VAL A 119 -9.44 7.49 -7.51
CA VAL A 119 -9.50 6.21 -8.22
C VAL A 119 -9.09 5.09 -7.27
N PRO A 120 -9.65 3.90 -7.43
CA PRO A 120 -9.28 2.78 -6.58
C PRO A 120 -7.85 2.33 -6.85
N GLY A 121 -7.11 2.11 -5.78
CA GLY A 121 -5.84 1.41 -5.72
C GLY A 121 -5.83 0.56 -4.46
N LEU A 122 -5.20 -0.63 -4.47
CA LEU A 122 -5.21 -1.51 -3.30
C LEU A 122 -4.18 -1.08 -2.26
N ARG A 123 -2.91 -1.25 -2.58
CA ARG A 123 -1.81 -1.03 -1.62
C ARG A 123 -0.98 0.20 -1.96
N TYR A 124 -0.89 0.57 -3.25
CA TYR A 124 -0.06 1.70 -3.67
C TYR A 124 -0.63 2.51 -4.82
N GLY A 125 -0.19 3.76 -4.87
CA GLY A 125 -0.21 4.63 -6.03
C GLY A 125 1.21 5.14 -6.32
N MET A 126 1.53 5.32 -7.59
CA MET A 126 2.84 5.79 -8.03
C MET A 126 2.66 6.88 -9.11
N ALA A 127 3.33 8.01 -8.94
CA ALA A 127 3.41 9.05 -9.95
C ALA A 127 4.59 8.76 -10.86
N LEU A 128 4.32 8.36 -12.11
CA LEU A 128 5.38 7.90 -13.03
C LEU A 128 6.22 9.07 -13.55
N ARG A 129 7.53 8.85 -13.62
CA ARG A 129 8.52 9.75 -14.20
C ARG A 129 9.37 9.01 -15.22
N MET A 130 9.48 9.57 -16.42
CA MET A 130 10.18 8.91 -17.53
C MET A 130 11.71 9.01 -17.44
N ASP A 131 12.24 10.01 -16.75
CA ASP A 131 13.66 10.38 -16.71
C ASP A 131 14.25 10.33 -15.29
N GLY A 132 13.74 9.49 -14.43
CA GLY A 132 14.21 9.37 -13.06
C GLY A 132 13.28 8.59 -12.17
N SER A 133 13.51 8.69 -10.87
CA SER A 133 12.70 7.97 -9.88
C SER A 133 11.29 8.54 -9.77
N SER A 134 10.32 7.66 -9.76
CA SER A 134 8.89 7.90 -9.57
C SER A 134 8.56 7.99 -8.09
N ALA A 135 7.66 8.90 -7.69
CA ALA A 135 7.18 8.94 -6.31
C ALA A 135 6.18 7.81 -6.08
N ILE A 136 6.34 7.09 -4.98
CA ILE A 136 5.43 6.02 -4.55
C ILE A 136 4.82 6.35 -3.19
N LEU A 137 3.53 6.05 -3.05
CA LEU A 137 2.75 6.15 -1.82
C LEU A 137 2.08 4.80 -1.57
N VAL A 138 2.45 4.13 -0.48
CA VAL A 138 1.90 2.84 -0.05
C VAL A 138 1.01 3.07 1.16
N SER A 139 -0.07 2.31 1.28
CA SER A 139 -0.98 2.34 2.43
C SER A 139 -1.31 0.93 2.91
N ASP A 140 -1.54 0.79 4.21
CA ASP A 140 -2.00 -0.45 4.83
C ASP A 140 -3.53 -0.66 4.74
N SER A 141 -4.30 0.41 4.55
CA SER A 141 -5.75 0.37 4.78
C SER A 141 -6.58 1.37 3.99
N LYS A 142 -5.98 2.18 3.10
CA LYS A 142 -6.69 3.23 2.35
C LYS A 142 -6.55 3.00 0.85
N TYR A 143 -7.64 3.23 0.13
CA TYR A 143 -7.82 2.74 -1.26
C TYR A 143 -8.19 3.83 -2.26
N GLY A 144 -8.43 5.07 -1.82
CA GLY A 144 -8.83 6.21 -2.68
C GLY A 144 -7.63 7.07 -3.04
N TYR A 145 -6.96 6.78 -4.16
CA TYR A 145 -5.82 7.53 -4.64
C TYR A 145 -6.22 8.60 -5.67
N ARG A 146 -5.53 9.74 -5.68
CA ARG A 146 -5.75 10.81 -6.64
C ARG A 146 -4.42 11.32 -7.19
N GLY A 147 -4.19 11.06 -8.48
CA GLY A 147 -3.07 11.63 -9.22
C GLY A 147 -3.44 13.02 -9.75
N GLN A 148 -2.66 14.02 -9.42
CA GLN A 148 -2.72 15.37 -9.96
C GLN A 148 -1.36 15.75 -10.52
N LYS A 149 -1.34 16.69 -11.46
CA LYS A 149 -0.14 17.05 -12.23
C LYS A 149 1.14 17.22 -11.39
N GLU A 150 1.00 17.71 -10.16
CA GLU A 150 2.10 18.04 -9.24
C GLU A 150 1.96 17.36 -7.87
N SER A 151 1.05 16.40 -7.73
CA SER A 151 0.90 15.66 -6.48
C SER A 151 0.30 14.26 -6.66
N LEU A 152 0.63 13.38 -5.74
CA LEU A 152 -0.04 12.11 -5.51
C LEU A 152 -0.72 12.18 -4.14
N ASN A 153 -2.01 11.93 -4.10
CA ASN A 153 -2.83 12.09 -2.91
C ASN A 153 -3.51 10.77 -2.55
N LEU A 154 -3.85 10.62 -1.27
CA LEU A 154 -4.59 9.49 -0.74
C LEU A 154 -5.64 9.99 0.24
N THR A 155 -6.90 9.66 0.01
CA THR A 155 -7.99 9.96 0.92
C THR A 155 -7.91 9.05 2.13
N LEU A 156 -7.79 9.64 3.31
CA LEU A 156 -7.65 8.95 4.59
C LEU A 156 -8.99 8.76 5.29
N ILE A 157 -9.80 9.83 5.39
CA ILE A 157 -11.08 9.85 6.07
C ILE A 157 -12.07 10.68 5.24
N ASN A 158 -13.27 10.15 5.03
CA ASN A 158 -14.35 10.81 4.30
C ASN A 158 -15.63 10.80 5.12
N SER A 159 -16.02 11.93 5.70
CA SER A 159 -17.20 12.07 6.55
C SER A 159 -18.50 12.06 5.75
N SER A 160 -18.76 10.98 5.03
CA SER A 160 -20.00 10.79 4.27
C SER A 160 -21.25 10.88 5.17
N VAL A 161 -22.41 11.15 4.57
CA VAL A 161 -23.69 11.29 5.29
C VAL A 161 -24.75 10.29 4.85
N SER A 162 -24.50 9.54 3.79
CA SER A 162 -25.46 8.58 3.23
C SER A 162 -24.72 7.37 2.65
N PRO A 163 -25.12 6.15 3.02
CA PRO A 163 -26.26 5.76 3.85
C PRO A 163 -26.04 5.93 5.36
N ASP A 164 -24.78 5.94 5.84
CA ASP A 164 -24.46 6.18 7.24
C ASP A 164 -24.16 7.67 7.48
N PRO A 165 -24.85 8.34 8.42
CA PRO A 165 -24.62 9.76 8.69
C PRO A 165 -23.38 10.07 9.52
N TYR A 166 -22.73 9.06 10.14
CA TYR A 166 -21.59 9.25 11.04
C TYR A 166 -20.50 8.17 10.92
N PRO A 167 -20.12 7.75 9.70
CA PRO A 167 -19.32 6.52 9.52
C PRO A 167 -17.90 6.60 10.07
N GLU A 168 -17.33 7.80 10.11
CA GLU A 168 -15.89 7.99 10.33
C GLU A 168 -15.53 8.66 11.67
N ARG A 169 -16.51 8.89 12.55
CA ARG A 169 -16.21 9.50 13.86
C ARG A 169 -15.49 8.52 14.77
N GLY A 170 -14.35 8.95 15.30
CA GLY A 170 -13.59 8.16 16.26
C GLY A 170 -12.08 8.21 16.01
N ILE A 171 -11.38 7.26 16.60
CA ILE A 171 -9.93 7.15 16.50
C ILE A 171 -9.57 6.24 15.31
N HIS A 172 -8.80 6.79 14.38
CA HIS A 172 -8.24 6.08 13.23
C HIS A 172 -6.74 5.89 13.42
N THR A 173 -6.26 4.69 13.10
CA THR A 173 -4.84 4.39 13.00
C THR A 173 -4.54 3.96 11.57
N ILE A 174 -3.63 4.65 10.91
CA ILE A 174 -3.32 4.46 9.49
C ILE A 174 -1.81 4.47 9.32
N THR A 175 -1.27 3.56 8.54
CA THR A 175 0.15 3.53 8.20
C THR A 175 0.35 3.79 6.71
N LEU A 176 1.25 4.70 6.40
CA LEU A 176 1.67 5.03 5.04
C LEU A 176 3.17 4.85 4.89
N TRP A 177 3.62 4.63 3.65
CA TRP A 177 5.03 4.72 3.28
C TRP A 177 5.16 5.62 2.06
N VAL A 178 6.09 6.55 2.14
CA VAL A 178 6.32 7.56 1.10
C VAL A 178 7.77 7.52 0.68
N GLY A 179 8.04 7.43 -0.60
CA GLY A 179 9.41 7.41 -1.11
C GLY A 179 9.49 7.44 -2.62
N ALA A 180 10.56 6.87 -3.14
CA ALA A 180 10.85 6.84 -4.57
C ALA A 180 11.15 5.41 -5.03
N ALA A 181 10.75 5.09 -6.26
CA ALA A 181 10.98 3.83 -6.95
C ALA A 181 11.31 4.08 -8.43
N SER A 182 11.77 3.09 -9.16
CA SER A 182 12.14 3.24 -10.59
C SER A 182 10.95 3.52 -11.52
N GLY A 183 9.74 3.19 -11.09
CA GLY A 183 8.54 3.21 -11.94
C GLY A 183 8.18 1.85 -12.53
N ASP A 184 9.00 0.84 -12.31
CA ASP A 184 8.72 -0.55 -12.68
C ASP A 184 7.56 -1.14 -11.88
N ALA A 185 6.75 -1.99 -12.53
CA ALA A 185 5.57 -2.59 -11.91
C ALA A 185 5.95 -3.63 -10.85
N LYS A 186 6.97 -4.44 -11.11
CA LYS A 186 7.41 -5.49 -10.19
C LYS A 186 8.07 -4.90 -8.96
N GLU A 187 8.90 -3.85 -9.13
CA GLU A 187 9.49 -3.15 -7.98
C GLU A 187 8.42 -2.53 -7.08
N ALA A 188 7.40 -1.89 -7.68
CA ALA A 188 6.28 -1.34 -6.92
C ALA A 188 5.51 -2.42 -6.15
N GLU A 189 5.30 -3.59 -6.76
CA GLU A 189 4.70 -4.77 -6.14
C GLU A 189 5.52 -5.28 -4.95
N ASP A 190 6.84 -5.40 -5.13
CA ASP A 190 7.75 -5.86 -4.07
C ASP A 190 7.79 -4.88 -2.90
N ILE A 191 7.86 -3.59 -3.18
CA ILE A 191 7.78 -2.53 -2.15
C ILE A 191 6.45 -2.63 -1.39
N ALA A 192 5.32 -2.68 -2.10
CA ALA A 192 4.00 -2.73 -1.46
C ALA A 192 3.82 -4.01 -0.64
N THR A 193 4.32 -5.13 -1.12
CA THR A 193 4.33 -6.42 -0.41
C THR A 193 5.19 -6.33 0.84
N GLY A 194 6.41 -5.81 0.76
CA GLY A 194 7.29 -5.64 1.91
C GLY A 194 6.72 -4.72 2.99
N CYS A 195 6.00 -3.65 2.58
CA CYS A 195 5.33 -2.74 3.52
C CYS A 195 4.12 -3.39 4.24
N ASN A 196 3.36 -4.23 3.53
CA ASN A 196 2.08 -4.75 4.02
C ASN A 196 2.17 -6.13 4.67
N HIS A 197 3.22 -6.91 4.43
CA HIS A 197 3.42 -8.19 5.07
C HIS A 197 4.21 -8.06 6.36
N LYS A 198 3.62 -8.55 7.45
CA LYS A 198 4.28 -8.56 8.76
C LYS A 198 5.31 -9.68 8.82
N ILE A 199 6.47 -9.36 9.37
CA ILE A 199 7.48 -10.35 9.74
C ILE A 199 6.98 -11.09 10.98
N PHE A 200 6.98 -12.42 10.91
CA PHE A 200 6.70 -13.27 12.07
C PHE A 200 8.00 -13.58 12.80
N TYR A 201 7.98 -13.42 14.11
CA TYR A 201 9.09 -13.76 14.98
C TYR A 201 8.64 -14.84 15.98
N GLN A 202 9.34 -15.97 15.97
CA GLN A 202 9.11 -17.05 16.91
C GLN A 202 10.37 -17.28 17.74
N PRO A 203 10.40 -16.87 19.02
CA PRO A 203 11.52 -17.17 19.90
C PRO A 203 11.58 -18.67 20.21
N THR A 204 12.78 -19.20 20.27
CA THR A 204 13.05 -20.59 20.66
C THR A 204 14.25 -20.66 21.56
N ASN A 205 14.36 -21.77 22.33
CA ASN A 205 15.55 -22.02 23.12
C ASN A 205 16.72 -22.44 22.21
N CYS A 206 17.93 -22.27 22.71
CA CYS A 206 19.12 -22.76 22.02
C CYS A 206 19.04 -24.29 21.90
N HIS A 207 19.11 -24.78 20.69
CA HIS A 207 19.10 -26.21 20.36
C HIS A 207 20.02 -26.47 19.17
N HIS A 208 20.38 -27.74 18.98
CA HIS A 208 21.12 -28.16 17.80
C HIS A 208 20.21 -28.11 16.57
N GLY A 209 20.73 -27.60 15.45
CA GLY A 209 20.02 -27.53 14.19
C GLY A 209 20.95 -27.75 13.01
N GLU A 210 20.40 -28.28 11.93
CA GLU A 210 21.14 -28.59 10.68
C GLU A 210 20.72 -27.68 9.52
N LEU A 211 19.66 -26.87 9.72
CA LEU A 211 19.19 -25.96 8.68
C LEU A 211 20.13 -24.74 8.55
N PRO A 212 20.29 -24.19 7.34
CA PRO A 212 21.04 -22.97 7.13
C PRO A 212 20.38 -21.78 7.83
N LEU A 213 21.12 -20.66 8.00
CA LEU A 213 20.62 -19.44 8.62
C LEU A 213 19.51 -18.77 7.80
N GLU A 214 19.53 -18.96 6.49
CA GLU A 214 18.54 -18.44 5.56
C GLU A 214 18.13 -19.57 4.61
N ASP A 215 16.82 -19.75 4.46
CA ASP A 215 16.23 -20.75 3.57
C ASP A 215 14.88 -20.29 3.06
N SER A 216 14.43 -20.90 1.95
CA SER A 216 13.13 -20.64 1.34
C SER A 216 12.48 -21.93 0.90
N LEU A 217 11.26 -22.19 1.37
CA LEU A 217 10.48 -23.36 0.94
C LEU A 217 10.22 -23.34 -0.58
N VAL A 218 9.91 -22.15 -1.11
CA VAL A 218 9.68 -21.91 -2.55
C VAL A 218 10.11 -20.50 -2.92
N SER A 219 10.78 -20.35 -4.04
CA SER A 219 11.14 -19.05 -4.61
C SER A 219 10.71 -18.96 -6.07
N VAL A 220 10.46 -17.74 -6.55
CA VAL A 220 10.08 -17.46 -7.93
C VAL A 220 11.16 -16.61 -8.61
N ALA A 221 11.67 -17.09 -9.73
CA ALA A 221 12.57 -16.33 -10.59
C ALA A 221 11.76 -15.79 -11.79
N SER A 222 11.23 -14.57 -11.63
CA SER A 222 10.46 -13.88 -12.67
C SER A 222 10.50 -12.38 -12.44
N HIS A 223 10.51 -11.61 -13.54
CA HIS A 223 10.34 -10.15 -13.50
C HIS A 223 8.87 -9.71 -13.43
N SER A 224 7.92 -10.64 -13.57
CA SER A 224 6.51 -10.30 -13.72
C SER A 224 5.59 -11.17 -12.88
N ALA A 225 6.07 -12.20 -12.22
CA ALA A 225 5.23 -13.08 -11.40
C ALA A 225 5.58 -12.98 -9.92
N VAL A 226 4.55 -13.11 -9.09
CA VAL A 226 4.65 -13.14 -7.63
C VAL A 226 3.94 -14.38 -7.08
N ILE A 227 4.47 -14.95 -6.00
CA ILE A 227 3.80 -15.98 -5.23
C ILE A 227 2.84 -15.29 -4.26
N THR A 228 1.56 -15.66 -4.31
CA THR A 228 0.51 -15.08 -3.46
C THR A 228 0.11 -15.97 -2.31
N ALA A 229 0.29 -17.29 -2.43
CA ALA A 229 0.05 -18.22 -1.34
C ALA A 229 0.84 -19.51 -1.52
N VAL A 230 1.23 -20.10 -0.38
CA VAL A 230 1.78 -21.45 -0.27
C VAL A 230 1.03 -22.14 0.85
N GLN A 231 0.38 -23.26 0.57
CA GLN A 231 -0.46 -23.96 1.56
C GLN A 231 -0.40 -25.47 1.38
N PRO A 232 -0.45 -26.25 2.47
CA PRO A 232 -0.59 -27.70 2.37
C PRO A 232 -1.99 -28.05 1.89
N THR A 233 -2.10 -29.14 1.15
CA THR A 233 -3.36 -29.76 0.73
C THR A 233 -3.69 -30.97 1.61
N THR A 234 -4.93 -31.45 1.53
CA THR A 234 -5.39 -32.59 2.35
C THR A 234 -4.76 -33.92 1.96
N ASP A 235 -4.24 -34.06 0.75
CA ASP A 235 -3.55 -35.22 0.21
C ASP A 235 -2.03 -35.22 0.46
N GLY A 236 -1.53 -34.24 1.20
CA GLY A 236 -0.11 -34.11 1.57
C GLY A 236 0.77 -33.43 0.51
N CYS A 237 0.17 -32.82 -0.51
CA CYS A 237 0.86 -32.00 -1.47
C CYS A 237 1.01 -30.53 -0.99
N VAL A 238 1.75 -29.73 -1.71
CA VAL A 238 1.86 -28.28 -1.49
C VAL A 238 1.25 -27.56 -2.68
N LEU A 239 0.26 -26.73 -2.43
CA LEU A 239 -0.33 -25.85 -3.41
C LEU A 239 0.40 -24.50 -3.41
N VAL A 240 0.96 -24.11 -4.56
CA VAL A 240 1.56 -22.80 -4.76
C VAL A 240 0.63 -21.98 -5.68
N ARG A 241 0.19 -20.84 -5.20
CA ARG A 241 -0.58 -19.87 -5.99
C ARG A 241 0.30 -18.67 -6.33
N GLY A 242 0.18 -18.22 -7.54
CA GLY A 242 0.88 -17.04 -8.03
C GLY A 242 0.07 -16.33 -9.10
N CYS A 243 0.48 -15.13 -9.40
CA CYS A 243 -0.08 -14.37 -10.52
C CYS A 243 1.01 -13.61 -11.27
N GLU A 244 0.75 -13.38 -12.54
CA GLU A 244 1.51 -12.48 -13.39
C GLU A 244 1.00 -11.06 -13.14
N THR A 245 1.91 -10.08 -12.97
CA THR A 245 1.57 -8.72 -12.50
C THR A 245 1.88 -7.61 -13.50
N SER A 246 2.57 -7.92 -14.61
CA SER A 246 2.94 -6.93 -15.63
C SER A 246 1.95 -6.83 -16.80
N GLY A 247 1.06 -7.82 -16.96
CA GLY A 247 0.16 -7.96 -18.11
C GLY A 247 0.83 -8.64 -19.34
N GLU A 248 1.97 -9.31 -19.12
CA GLU A 248 2.74 -9.96 -20.18
C GLU A 248 2.74 -11.48 -20.01
N ARG A 249 2.82 -12.19 -21.14
CA ARG A 249 3.00 -13.63 -21.10
C ARG A 249 4.47 -13.96 -20.87
N SER A 250 4.78 -14.59 -19.74
CA SER A 250 6.12 -14.98 -19.38
C SER A 250 6.21 -16.43 -18.89
N ALA A 251 7.39 -17.05 -19.05
CA ALA A 251 7.71 -18.29 -18.36
C ALA A 251 8.11 -17.97 -16.92
N VAL A 252 7.64 -18.79 -16.00
CA VAL A 252 7.91 -18.63 -14.57
C VAL A 252 8.64 -19.87 -14.08
N LYS A 253 9.82 -19.69 -13.47
CA LYS A 253 10.57 -20.75 -12.81
C LYS A 253 10.32 -20.67 -11.30
N LEU A 254 9.83 -21.75 -10.73
CA LEU A 254 9.75 -21.97 -9.28
C LEU A 254 10.89 -22.88 -8.85
N SER A 255 11.59 -22.50 -7.78
CA SER A 255 12.61 -23.33 -7.14
C SER A 255 12.17 -23.68 -5.74
N PHE A 256 12.36 -24.93 -5.36
CA PHE A 256 11.94 -25.46 -4.05
C PHE A 256 13.17 -25.87 -3.24
N GLY A 257 13.11 -25.67 -1.92
CA GLY A 257 14.14 -26.11 -0.98
C GLY A 257 14.21 -27.64 -0.78
N THR A 258 13.26 -28.39 -1.39
CA THR A 258 13.21 -29.85 -1.33
C THR A 258 13.02 -30.43 -2.74
N GLU A 259 13.33 -31.73 -2.91
CA GLU A 259 13.10 -32.43 -4.17
C GLU A 259 11.59 -32.44 -4.53
N VAL A 260 11.26 -32.02 -5.75
CA VAL A 260 9.92 -32.09 -6.30
C VAL A 260 9.76 -33.37 -7.10
N LYS A 261 8.92 -34.29 -6.65
CA LYS A 261 8.68 -35.57 -7.33
C LYS A 261 7.74 -35.44 -8.53
N GLU A 262 6.74 -34.59 -8.39
CA GLU A 262 5.72 -34.35 -9.41
C GLU A 262 5.14 -32.97 -9.26
N ALA A 263 4.82 -32.31 -10.36
CA ALA A 263 4.13 -31.02 -10.38
C ALA A 263 3.01 -31.01 -11.41
N GLN A 264 1.86 -30.45 -11.03
CA GLN A 264 0.70 -30.35 -11.91
C GLN A 264 0.09 -28.94 -11.83
N ALA A 265 -0.36 -28.41 -12.97
CA ALA A 265 -1.18 -27.22 -12.99
C ALA A 265 -2.62 -27.55 -12.59
N VAL A 266 -3.20 -26.72 -11.74
CA VAL A 266 -4.58 -26.86 -11.29
C VAL A 266 -5.37 -25.56 -11.48
N ASP A 267 -6.69 -25.65 -11.51
CA ASP A 267 -7.57 -24.49 -11.49
C ASP A 267 -7.80 -23.97 -10.05
N LEU A 268 -8.67 -22.98 -9.89
CA LEU A 268 -9.01 -22.39 -8.59
C LEU A 268 -9.72 -23.38 -7.65
N PHE A 269 -10.27 -24.48 -8.19
CA PHE A 269 -10.91 -25.56 -7.43
C PHE A 269 -9.99 -26.77 -7.25
N GLU A 270 -8.68 -26.61 -7.52
CA GLU A 270 -7.66 -27.65 -7.38
C GLU A 270 -7.85 -28.86 -8.32
N LYS A 271 -8.59 -28.66 -9.42
CA LYS A 271 -8.73 -29.68 -10.47
C LYS A 271 -7.60 -29.55 -11.47
N THR A 272 -6.99 -30.69 -11.80
CA THR A 272 -5.90 -30.79 -12.79
C THR A 272 -6.29 -30.14 -14.13
N LYS A 273 -5.36 -29.39 -14.67
CA LYS A 273 -5.41 -28.81 -16.02
C LYS A 273 -4.36 -29.45 -16.92
N ASP A 274 -4.68 -29.62 -18.20
CA ASP A 274 -3.76 -30.12 -19.23
C ASP A 274 -2.72 -29.04 -19.65
N ASN A 275 -2.16 -28.31 -18.71
CA ASN A 275 -1.13 -27.34 -18.98
C ASN A 275 0.24 -28.00 -18.72
N ALA A 276 1.17 -27.79 -19.65
CA ALA A 276 2.52 -28.30 -19.48
C ALA A 276 3.21 -27.63 -18.28
N VAL A 277 3.62 -28.42 -17.32
CA VAL A 277 4.56 -28.08 -16.27
C VAL A 277 5.81 -28.93 -16.52
N GLU A 278 6.95 -28.28 -16.68
CA GLU A 278 8.24 -28.95 -16.85
C GLU A 278 8.91 -29.02 -15.47
N THR A 279 9.43 -30.17 -15.11
CA THR A 279 10.27 -30.39 -13.91
C THR A 279 11.68 -30.67 -14.35
N ASP A 280 12.64 -29.89 -13.82
CA ASP A 280 14.09 -30.10 -14.04
C ASP A 280 14.64 -31.18 -13.10
#